data_413fc9e4d5316b3b1d0ea68d8d1e4de6
#
_entry.id   413fc9e4d5316b3b1d0ea68d8d1e4de6
#
_cell.length_a   1.000
_cell.length_b   1.000
_cell.length_c   1.000
_cell.angle_alpha   90.00
_cell.angle_beta   90.00
_cell.angle_gamma   90.00
#
_symmetry.space_group_name_H-M   'P 1'
#
loop_
_entity.id
_entity.type
_entity.pdbx_description
1 polymer ?
#
loop_
_entity_poly.entity_id
_entity_poly.type
_entity_poly.pdbx_seq_one_letter_code
_entity_poly.pdbx_strand_id
1 'polypeptide(L)'
;MLECDGISTEFRITRSETTTMMRSHYCGQLNESLEGQEITLCGWVHRRRDHGGVIFLDIRDRDGLAQVVFDPDRAESFAAADRVRSEYVVKITGKVRLRPAGATNANMASGMIEVLGYELEVLNEAETPPFPLNEYSDVGEETRLRYRFLDLRRPEMAEKLRLRSRMTTSIRRFLDENGFLDVETPILTRATPEGARDYLVPSRTHAGSFFALPQSPQLFKQLLMVAGFD
;
A
#
# COMPACT_ATOMS: atom_id res chain seq x y z
N MET A 1 -39.17 -33.78 7.12
CA MET A 1 -39.25 -32.74 6.11
C MET A 1 -39.04 -31.42 6.88
N LEU A 2 -37.77 -30.98 6.95
CA LEU A 2 -37.41 -29.72 7.58
C LEU A 2 -37.01 -28.79 6.43
N GLU A 3 -37.88 -27.78 6.19
CA GLU A 3 -37.61 -26.71 5.24
C GLU A 3 -36.47 -25.84 5.77
N CYS A 4 -35.36 -25.80 5.04
CA CYS A 4 -34.27 -24.83 5.27
C CYS A 4 -34.66 -23.53 4.53
N ASP A 5 -35.33 -22.64 5.23
CA ASP A 5 -35.53 -21.27 4.76
C ASP A 5 -34.19 -20.56 4.61
N GLY A 6 -34.00 -20.01 3.43
CA GLY A 6 -32.75 -19.36 3.02
C GLY A 6 -32.39 -18.17 3.89
N ILE A 7 -31.25 -18.27 4.57
CA ILE A 7 -30.57 -17.14 5.17
C ILE A 7 -29.61 -16.57 4.12
N SER A 8 -30.13 -15.69 3.26
CA SER A 8 -29.25 -14.80 2.50
C SER A 8 -28.85 -13.67 3.43
N THR A 9 -27.78 -13.85 4.16
CA THR A 9 -27.15 -12.78 4.92
C THR A 9 -26.36 -11.92 3.95
N GLU A 10 -27.01 -10.92 3.33
CA GLU A 10 -26.28 -9.80 2.75
C GLU A 10 -25.57 -9.07 3.88
N PHE A 11 -24.25 -9.26 3.96
CA PHE A 11 -23.38 -8.44 4.79
C PHE A 11 -23.30 -7.04 4.17
N ARG A 12 -24.30 -6.20 4.45
CA ARG A 12 -24.26 -4.77 4.19
C ARG A 12 -23.32 -4.13 5.20
N ILE A 13 -22.08 -3.88 4.80
CA ILE A 13 -21.21 -2.96 5.52
C ILE A 13 -21.79 -1.56 5.30
N THR A 14 -22.64 -1.11 6.21
CA THR A 14 -23.05 0.29 6.28
C THR A 14 -21.83 1.11 6.68
N ARG A 15 -21.23 1.82 5.74
CA ARG A 15 -20.26 2.89 6.06
C ARG A 15 -21.02 3.90 6.92
N SER A 16 -20.60 4.07 8.18
CA SER A 16 -21.08 5.17 9.00
C SER A 16 -20.69 6.50 8.33
N GLU A 17 -21.62 7.39 8.15
CA GLU A 17 -21.50 8.64 7.38
C GLU A 17 -20.68 9.73 8.08
N THR A 18 -19.76 9.40 8.98
CA THR A 18 -18.91 10.38 9.67
C THR A 18 -17.43 9.96 9.76
N THR A 19 -16.92 9.30 8.74
CA THR A 19 -15.47 9.20 8.61
C THR A 19 -14.99 10.45 7.89
N THR A 20 -14.51 11.43 8.63
CA THR A 20 -13.78 12.57 8.07
C THR A 20 -12.61 12.00 7.29
N MET A 21 -12.72 11.96 5.98
CA MET A 21 -11.69 11.39 5.11
C MET A 21 -10.45 12.26 5.23
N MET A 22 -9.32 11.70 5.69
CA MET A 22 -8.06 12.43 5.82
C MET A 22 -7.60 13.04 4.50
N ARG A 23 -8.02 12.48 3.37
CA ARG A 23 -7.72 12.94 2.00
C ARG A 23 -8.98 12.92 1.15
N SER A 24 -9.07 13.84 0.18
CA SER A 24 -10.10 13.79 -0.86
C SER A 24 -9.68 12.94 -2.06
N HIS A 25 -8.39 12.96 -2.42
CA HIS A 25 -7.83 12.27 -3.58
C HIS A 25 -6.48 11.61 -3.25
N TYR A 26 -6.13 10.57 -4.00
CA TYR A 26 -4.76 10.05 -4.05
C TYR A 26 -3.94 10.82 -5.09
N CYS A 27 -2.62 10.88 -4.88
CA CYS A 27 -1.71 11.62 -5.75
C CYS A 27 -1.75 11.16 -7.22
N GLY A 28 -1.90 9.85 -7.46
CA GLY A 28 -2.00 9.30 -8.81
C GLY A 28 -3.36 9.52 -9.50
N GLN A 29 -4.37 9.99 -8.78
CA GLN A 29 -5.70 10.30 -9.34
C GLN A 29 -5.81 11.71 -9.89
N LEU A 30 -4.81 12.56 -9.62
CA LEU A 30 -4.85 13.96 -10.01
C LEU A 30 -4.62 14.10 -11.52
N ASN A 31 -5.50 14.83 -12.15
CA ASN A 31 -5.46 15.13 -13.57
C ASN A 31 -6.10 16.50 -13.88
N GLU A 32 -6.09 16.89 -15.12
CA GLU A 32 -6.55 18.21 -15.59
C GLU A 32 -8.05 18.46 -15.33
N SER A 33 -8.88 17.42 -15.22
CA SER A 33 -10.32 17.58 -14.95
C SER A 33 -10.62 18.14 -13.56
N LEU A 34 -9.62 18.12 -12.66
CA LEU A 34 -9.71 18.67 -11.31
C LEU A 34 -9.27 20.13 -11.23
N GLU A 35 -8.93 20.76 -12.37
CA GLU A 35 -8.50 22.17 -12.37
C GLU A 35 -9.51 23.06 -11.65
N GLY A 36 -8.99 23.93 -10.78
CA GLY A 36 -9.79 24.86 -10.00
C GLY A 36 -10.43 24.26 -8.74
N GLN A 37 -10.42 22.94 -8.56
CA GLN A 37 -10.96 22.29 -7.37
C GLN A 37 -9.99 22.40 -6.19
N GLU A 38 -10.57 22.54 -4.99
CA GLU A 38 -9.84 22.40 -3.73
C GLU A 38 -9.80 20.92 -3.33
N ILE A 39 -8.61 20.43 -3.01
CA ILE A 39 -8.36 19.05 -2.65
C ILE A 39 -7.50 18.93 -1.40
N THR A 40 -7.61 17.80 -0.72
CA THR A 40 -6.74 17.43 0.40
C THR A 40 -5.96 16.17 0.06
N LEU A 41 -4.63 16.23 0.18
CA LEU A 41 -3.70 15.13 -0.02
C LEU A 41 -3.09 14.71 1.31
N CYS A 42 -2.81 13.41 1.47
CA CYS A 42 -2.00 12.87 2.56
C CYS A 42 -0.97 11.93 1.97
N GLY A 43 0.29 12.10 2.35
CA GLY A 43 1.37 11.27 1.82
C GLY A 43 2.70 11.55 2.47
N TRP A 44 3.73 10.89 1.94
CA TRP A 44 5.12 11.12 2.31
C TRP A 44 5.75 12.19 1.43
N VAL A 45 6.57 13.06 2.03
CA VAL A 45 7.40 14.01 1.27
C VAL A 45 8.50 13.25 0.55
N HIS A 46 8.33 13.09 -0.75
CA HIS A 46 9.28 12.41 -1.61
C HIS A 46 10.50 13.27 -1.91
N ARG A 47 10.28 14.54 -2.21
CA ARG A 47 11.34 15.52 -2.52
C ARG A 47 10.90 16.93 -2.17
N ARG A 48 11.82 17.70 -1.59
CA ARG A 48 11.69 19.16 -1.39
C ARG A 48 12.68 19.89 -2.27
N ARG A 49 12.24 20.93 -2.93
CA ARG A 49 13.07 21.82 -3.73
C ARG A 49 12.69 23.27 -3.41
N ASP A 50 13.70 24.12 -3.34
CA ASP A 50 13.53 25.56 -3.23
C ASP A 50 14.10 26.22 -4.51
N HIS A 51 13.28 26.97 -5.22
CA HIS A 51 13.66 27.67 -6.44
C HIS A 51 13.17 29.11 -6.37
N GLY A 52 14.12 30.01 -6.07
CA GLY A 52 13.84 31.44 -6.13
C GLY A 52 12.80 31.94 -5.11
N GLY A 53 12.74 31.28 -3.94
CA GLY A 53 11.80 31.63 -2.88
C GLY A 53 10.42 30.98 -3.00
N VAL A 54 10.25 30.03 -3.91
CA VAL A 54 9.05 29.17 -4.01
C VAL A 54 9.45 27.75 -3.61
N ILE A 55 8.69 27.12 -2.71
CA ILE A 55 8.95 25.75 -2.26
C ILE A 55 8.08 24.78 -3.03
N PHE A 56 8.72 23.75 -3.59
CA PHE A 56 8.07 22.65 -4.27
C PHE A 56 8.20 21.38 -3.41
N LEU A 57 7.08 20.75 -3.10
CA LEU A 57 7.04 19.45 -2.45
C LEU A 57 6.45 18.41 -3.42
N ASP A 58 7.20 17.37 -3.71
CA ASP A 58 6.66 16.20 -4.38
C ASP A 58 6.13 15.26 -3.30
N ILE A 59 4.82 15.04 -3.26
CA ILE A 59 4.14 14.18 -2.29
C ILE A 59 3.87 12.83 -2.93
N ARG A 60 4.23 11.77 -2.23
CA ARG A 60 4.05 10.37 -2.65
C ARG A 60 3.02 9.68 -1.79
N ASP A 61 2.14 8.95 -2.43
CA ASP A 61 1.28 7.96 -1.78
C ASP A 61 1.33 6.62 -2.53
N ARG A 62 0.38 5.73 -2.24
CA ARG A 62 0.32 4.40 -2.87
C ARG A 62 0.01 4.43 -4.36
N ASP A 63 -0.62 5.51 -4.86
CA ASP A 63 -1.13 5.61 -6.22
C ASP A 63 -0.21 6.44 -7.13
N GLY A 64 0.68 7.28 -6.54
CA GLY A 64 1.61 8.05 -7.36
C GLY A 64 2.24 9.24 -6.65
N LEU A 65 2.64 10.22 -7.47
CA LEU A 65 3.28 11.47 -7.07
C LEU A 65 2.42 12.66 -7.47
N ALA A 66 2.37 13.67 -6.60
CA ALA A 66 1.80 14.97 -6.90
C ALA A 66 2.76 16.08 -6.49
N GLN A 67 2.92 17.10 -7.33
CA GLN A 67 3.68 18.30 -6.98
C GLN A 67 2.77 19.31 -6.30
N VAL A 68 3.21 19.78 -5.14
CA VAL A 68 2.56 20.89 -4.41
C VAL A 68 3.51 22.08 -4.36
N VAL A 69 2.98 23.27 -4.59
CA VAL A 69 3.73 24.53 -4.64
C VAL A 69 3.30 25.41 -3.48
N PHE A 70 4.27 25.92 -2.74
CA PHE A 70 4.04 26.88 -1.66
C PHE A 70 4.68 28.21 -2.04
N ASP A 71 3.83 29.23 -2.11
CA ASP A 71 4.19 30.58 -2.47
C ASP A 71 4.50 31.40 -1.21
N PRO A 72 5.54 32.26 -1.19
CA PRO A 72 5.88 33.12 -0.05
C PRO A 72 4.76 34.08 0.35
N ASP A 73 3.84 34.38 -0.55
CA ASP A 73 2.67 35.21 -0.25
C ASP A 73 1.78 34.62 0.86
N ARG A 74 1.93 33.33 1.14
CA ARG A 74 1.26 32.60 2.23
C ARG A 74 2.27 32.23 3.31
N ALA A 75 2.68 33.20 4.09
CA ALA A 75 3.80 33.11 5.03
C ALA A 75 3.72 31.89 5.98
N GLU A 76 2.54 31.53 6.46
CA GLU A 76 2.35 30.44 7.43
C GLU A 76 2.59 29.06 6.80
N SER A 77 1.93 28.75 5.68
CA SER A 77 2.11 27.50 4.96
C SER A 77 3.49 27.39 4.32
N PHE A 78 4.05 28.51 3.86
CA PHE A 78 5.43 28.58 3.36
C PHE A 78 6.45 28.24 4.46
N ALA A 79 6.34 28.85 5.65
CA ALA A 79 7.20 28.54 6.79
C ALA A 79 7.06 27.10 7.27
N ALA A 80 5.87 26.50 7.17
CA ALA A 80 5.66 25.09 7.45
C ALA A 80 6.39 24.21 6.40
N ALA A 81 6.24 24.51 5.11
CA ALA A 81 6.88 23.79 4.01
C ALA A 81 8.41 23.89 4.04
N ASP A 82 8.98 24.99 4.55
CA ASP A 82 10.43 25.15 4.70
C ASP A 82 11.04 24.17 5.72
N ARG A 83 10.31 23.87 6.77
CA ARG A 83 10.74 22.94 7.84
C ARG A 83 10.61 21.47 7.48
N VAL A 84 9.79 21.14 6.47
CA VAL A 84 9.53 19.76 6.08
C VAL A 84 10.79 19.09 5.51
N ARG A 85 10.99 17.82 5.82
CA ARG A 85 12.10 17.00 5.31
C ARG A 85 11.56 15.75 4.59
N SER A 86 12.47 15.05 3.90
CA SER A 86 12.13 13.81 3.18
C SER A 86 11.48 12.78 4.10
N GLU A 87 10.48 12.07 3.59
CA GLU A 87 9.71 11.03 4.26
C GLU A 87 8.84 11.50 5.44
N TYR A 88 8.77 12.80 5.73
CA TYR A 88 7.74 13.33 6.63
C TYR A 88 6.36 12.96 6.09
N VAL A 89 5.44 12.62 6.99
CA VAL A 89 4.03 12.40 6.64
C VAL A 89 3.29 13.72 6.78
N VAL A 90 2.69 14.15 5.69
CA VAL A 90 2.01 15.46 5.65
C VAL A 90 0.59 15.33 5.13
N LYS A 91 -0.26 16.24 5.59
CA LYS A 91 -1.57 16.52 5.03
C LYS A 91 -1.55 17.93 4.47
N ILE A 92 -1.99 18.07 3.23
CA ILE A 92 -1.94 19.35 2.50
C ILE A 92 -3.30 19.60 1.89
N THR A 93 -3.86 20.79 2.16
CA THR A 93 -5.04 21.31 1.47
C THR A 93 -4.60 22.35 0.46
N GLY A 94 -5.11 22.30 -0.76
CA GLY A 94 -4.72 23.22 -1.81
C GLY A 94 -5.61 23.13 -3.04
N LYS A 95 -5.39 24.06 -3.98
CA LYS A 95 -6.14 24.17 -5.23
C LYS A 95 -5.35 23.60 -6.40
N VAL A 96 -5.99 22.74 -7.19
CA VAL A 96 -5.41 22.20 -8.42
C VAL A 96 -5.35 23.29 -9.49
N ARG A 97 -4.20 23.43 -10.15
CA ARG A 97 -4.00 24.29 -11.31
C ARG A 97 -3.16 23.63 -12.38
N LEU A 98 -3.27 24.09 -13.61
CA LEU A 98 -2.34 23.70 -14.68
C LEU A 98 -0.95 24.23 -14.36
N ARG A 99 0.08 23.46 -14.70
CA ARG A 99 1.45 23.95 -14.61
C ARG A 99 1.69 25.06 -15.63
N PRO A 100 2.56 26.01 -15.33
CA PRO A 100 2.97 27.01 -16.30
C PRO A 100 3.52 26.38 -17.59
N ALA A 101 3.37 27.08 -18.71
CA ALA A 101 3.90 26.64 -19.99
C ALA A 101 5.40 26.34 -19.87
N GLY A 102 5.82 25.15 -20.33
CA GLY A 102 7.20 24.67 -20.24
C GLY A 102 7.60 23.99 -18.90
N ALA A 103 6.71 23.97 -17.90
CA ALA A 103 6.96 23.31 -16.61
C ALA A 103 6.29 21.92 -16.49
N THR A 104 5.72 21.41 -17.57
CA THR A 104 5.11 20.07 -17.63
C THR A 104 6.15 18.98 -17.40
N ASN A 105 5.79 17.91 -16.70
CA ASN A 105 6.69 16.78 -16.42
C ASN A 105 6.11 15.46 -16.93
N ALA A 106 6.59 14.99 -18.07
CA ALA A 106 6.13 13.76 -18.69
C ALA A 106 6.43 12.48 -17.85
N ASN A 107 7.31 12.58 -16.86
CA ASN A 107 7.67 11.44 -16.00
C ASN A 107 6.71 11.26 -14.79
N MET A 108 5.70 12.10 -14.67
CA MET A 108 4.68 12.01 -13.63
C MET A 108 3.30 11.90 -14.27
N ALA A 109 2.46 11.00 -13.75
CA ALA A 109 1.06 10.90 -14.22
C ALA A 109 0.29 12.22 -14.01
N SER A 110 0.57 12.95 -12.92
CA SER A 110 0.03 14.27 -12.61
C SER A 110 0.86 15.43 -13.21
N GLY A 111 1.70 15.16 -14.20
CA GLY A 111 2.71 16.10 -14.68
C GLY A 111 2.21 17.33 -15.42
N MET A 112 0.94 17.38 -15.81
CA MET A 112 0.28 18.51 -16.44
C MET A 112 -0.25 19.52 -15.40
N ILE A 113 -0.46 19.07 -14.17
CA ILE A 113 -1.04 19.87 -13.08
C ILE A 113 -0.08 19.98 -11.90
N GLU A 114 -0.38 20.91 -11.02
CA GLU A 114 0.21 21.05 -9.70
C GLU A 114 -0.83 21.52 -8.70
N VAL A 115 -0.56 21.39 -7.42
CA VAL A 115 -1.45 21.86 -6.35
C VAL A 115 -0.85 23.11 -5.71
N LEU A 116 -1.56 24.22 -5.71
CA LEU A 116 -1.18 25.41 -4.93
C LEU A 116 -1.58 25.16 -3.47
N GLY A 117 -0.58 24.92 -2.60
CA GLY A 117 -0.79 24.57 -1.20
C GLY A 117 -1.26 25.78 -0.37
N TYR A 118 -2.34 25.59 0.38
CA TYR A 118 -2.89 26.60 1.27
C TYR A 118 -2.57 26.31 2.72
N GLU A 119 -2.69 25.03 3.11
CA GLU A 119 -2.43 24.54 4.45
C GLU A 119 -1.49 23.34 4.39
N LEU A 120 -0.60 23.24 5.36
CA LEU A 120 0.28 22.10 5.54
C LEU A 120 0.32 21.73 7.01
N GLU A 121 -0.09 20.50 7.30
CA GLU A 121 -0.01 19.87 8.60
C GLU A 121 0.99 18.74 8.56
N VAL A 122 1.99 18.74 9.45
CA VAL A 122 2.91 17.62 9.64
C VAL A 122 2.24 16.62 10.58
N LEU A 123 1.84 15.47 10.02
CA LEU A 123 1.21 14.38 10.77
C LEU A 123 2.24 13.56 11.53
N ASN A 124 3.43 13.39 10.96
CA ASN A 124 4.53 12.69 11.59
C ASN A 124 5.86 13.09 10.97
N GLU A 125 6.86 13.30 11.81
CA GLU A 125 8.24 13.52 11.40
C GLU A 125 8.93 12.17 11.17
N ALA A 126 9.96 12.14 10.33
CA ALA A 126 10.75 10.97 10.05
C ALA A 126 12.24 11.29 10.17
N GLU A 127 13.00 10.34 10.70
CA GLU A 127 14.45 10.37 10.56
C GLU A 127 14.86 10.17 9.10
N THR A 128 16.06 10.63 8.75
CA THR A 128 16.58 10.43 7.39
C THR A 128 16.72 8.93 7.09
N PRO A 129 16.09 8.44 6.01
CA PRO A 129 16.20 7.04 5.63
C PRO A 129 17.67 6.63 5.37
N PRO A 130 18.06 5.38 5.68
CA PRO A 130 19.42 4.88 5.48
C PRO A 130 19.83 4.77 4.01
N PHE A 131 18.86 4.89 3.09
CA PHE A 131 19.07 4.89 1.64
C PHE A 131 17.95 5.67 0.93
N PRO A 132 18.19 6.21 -0.28
CA PRO A 132 17.19 6.90 -1.07
C PRO A 132 16.03 5.96 -1.45
N LEU A 133 14.78 6.44 -1.31
CA LEU A 133 13.57 5.70 -1.69
C LEU A 133 13.04 6.11 -3.07
N ASN A 134 13.62 7.15 -3.66
CA ASN A 134 13.14 7.82 -4.87
C ASN A 134 13.91 7.46 -6.14
N GLU A 135 15.02 6.75 -6.02
CA GLU A 135 15.90 6.44 -7.16
C GLU A 135 16.34 4.97 -7.09
N TYR A 136 16.79 4.44 -8.23
CA TYR A 136 17.51 3.19 -8.23
C TYR A 136 18.77 3.37 -7.36
N SER A 137 18.85 2.62 -6.30
CA SER A 137 19.96 2.67 -5.35
C SER A 137 20.62 1.30 -5.32
N ASP A 138 21.93 1.29 -5.52
CA ASP A 138 22.79 0.09 -5.40
C ASP A 138 23.07 -0.21 -3.92
N VAL A 139 22.02 -0.31 -3.13
CA VAL A 139 22.08 -0.66 -1.72
C VAL A 139 22.19 -2.17 -1.57
N GLY A 140 23.19 -2.62 -0.82
CA GLY A 140 23.41 -4.04 -0.54
C GLY A 140 22.17 -4.72 0.07
N GLU A 141 22.00 -5.99 -0.24
CA GLU A 141 20.83 -6.78 0.16
C GLU A 141 20.62 -6.80 1.68
N GLU A 142 21.71 -6.88 2.45
CA GLU A 142 21.64 -6.87 3.92
C GLU A 142 20.94 -5.62 4.47
N THR A 143 21.32 -4.44 3.98
CA THR A 143 20.71 -3.17 4.37
C THR A 143 19.24 -3.12 3.96
N ARG A 144 18.90 -3.59 2.76
CA ARG A 144 17.53 -3.66 2.27
C ARG A 144 16.66 -4.62 3.09
N LEU A 145 17.22 -5.75 3.52
CA LEU A 145 16.51 -6.70 4.37
C LEU A 145 16.33 -6.16 5.78
N ARG A 146 17.34 -5.49 6.34
CA ARG A 146 17.25 -4.84 7.66
C ARG A 146 16.17 -3.76 7.72
N TYR A 147 16.04 -2.97 6.66
CA TYR A 147 15.05 -1.90 6.52
C TYR A 147 13.99 -2.26 5.49
N ARG A 148 13.49 -3.50 5.52
CA ARG A 148 12.58 -4.04 4.51
C ARG A 148 11.32 -3.19 4.31
N PHE A 149 10.78 -2.62 5.37
CA PHE A 149 9.61 -1.73 5.33
C PHE A 149 9.85 -0.45 4.52
N LEU A 150 11.09 0.06 4.47
CA LEU A 150 11.49 1.17 3.60
C LEU A 150 11.72 0.69 2.16
N ASP A 151 12.42 -0.43 1.98
CA ASP A 151 12.68 -1.01 0.66
C ASP A 151 11.36 -1.29 -0.11
N LEU A 152 10.31 -1.70 0.61
CA LEU A 152 8.99 -1.94 0.03
C LEU A 152 8.25 -0.67 -0.44
N ARG A 153 8.69 0.53 -0.01
CA ARG A 153 8.18 1.80 -0.54
C ARG A 153 8.74 2.15 -1.93
N ARG A 154 9.84 1.52 -2.33
CA ARG A 154 10.43 1.74 -3.64
C ARG A 154 9.51 1.21 -4.73
N PRO A 155 9.34 1.94 -5.85
CA PRO A 155 8.38 1.58 -6.90
C PRO A 155 8.56 0.15 -7.42
N GLU A 156 9.79 -0.29 -7.65
CA GLU A 156 10.08 -1.63 -8.19
C GLU A 156 9.66 -2.74 -7.23
N MET A 157 9.82 -2.53 -5.93
CA MET A 157 9.46 -3.52 -4.91
C MET A 157 7.95 -3.54 -4.67
N ALA A 158 7.34 -2.36 -4.63
CA ALA A 158 5.89 -2.22 -4.52
C ALA A 158 5.17 -2.88 -5.71
N GLU A 159 5.68 -2.70 -6.94
CA GLU A 159 5.10 -3.29 -8.14
C GLU A 159 5.19 -4.83 -8.15
N LYS A 160 6.30 -5.41 -7.67
CA LYS A 160 6.43 -6.87 -7.53
C LYS A 160 5.37 -7.44 -6.59
N LEU A 161 5.09 -6.77 -5.46
CA LEU A 161 4.04 -7.20 -4.53
C LEU A 161 2.64 -7.06 -5.14
N ARG A 162 2.38 -5.94 -5.84
CA ARG A 162 1.11 -5.73 -6.54
C ARG A 162 0.89 -6.77 -7.62
N LEU A 163 1.93 -7.08 -8.41
CA LEU A 163 1.87 -8.12 -9.45
C LEU A 163 1.54 -9.48 -8.83
N ARG A 164 2.25 -9.87 -7.76
CA ARG A 164 2.01 -11.13 -7.05
C ARG A 164 0.57 -11.20 -6.53
N SER A 165 0.07 -10.14 -5.92
CA SER A 165 -1.30 -10.08 -5.42
C SER A 165 -2.33 -10.24 -6.55
N ARG A 166 -2.15 -9.53 -7.66
CA ARG A 166 -3.02 -9.64 -8.85
C ARG A 166 -3.03 -11.04 -9.44
N MET A 167 -1.86 -11.67 -9.56
CA MET A 167 -1.74 -13.05 -10.06
C MET A 167 -2.49 -14.03 -9.16
N THR A 168 -2.28 -13.97 -7.84
CA THR A 168 -2.97 -14.84 -6.88
C THR A 168 -4.48 -14.65 -6.95
N THR A 169 -4.95 -13.41 -7.00
CA THR A 169 -6.39 -13.11 -7.11
C THR A 169 -6.97 -13.63 -8.42
N SER A 170 -6.23 -13.51 -9.54
CA SER A 170 -6.67 -14.02 -10.84
C SER A 170 -6.80 -15.54 -10.84
N ILE A 171 -5.82 -16.25 -10.27
CA ILE A 171 -5.86 -17.71 -10.15
C ILE A 171 -7.04 -18.15 -9.29
N ARG A 172 -7.23 -17.53 -8.13
CA ARG A 172 -8.36 -17.85 -7.24
C ARG A 172 -9.70 -17.62 -7.91
N ARG A 173 -9.87 -16.50 -8.61
CA ARG A 173 -11.09 -16.21 -9.36
C ARG A 173 -11.34 -17.24 -10.46
N PHE A 174 -10.31 -17.61 -11.22
CA PHE A 174 -10.45 -18.63 -12.27
C PHE A 174 -10.89 -19.98 -11.69
N LEU A 175 -10.33 -20.39 -10.55
CA LEU A 175 -10.71 -21.66 -9.90
C LEU A 175 -12.14 -21.58 -9.35
N ASP A 176 -12.51 -20.48 -8.68
CA ASP A 176 -13.86 -20.25 -8.15
C ASP A 176 -14.93 -20.27 -9.26
N GLU A 177 -14.68 -19.61 -10.40
CA GLU A 177 -15.56 -19.61 -11.58
C GLU A 177 -15.70 -20.99 -12.22
N ASN A 178 -14.76 -21.92 -11.95
CA ASN A 178 -14.81 -23.32 -12.41
C ASN A 178 -15.27 -24.30 -11.32
N GLY A 179 -15.82 -23.83 -10.21
CA GLY A 179 -16.44 -24.64 -9.17
C GLY A 179 -15.48 -25.18 -8.11
N PHE A 180 -14.20 -24.77 -8.12
CA PHE A 180 -13.25 -25.16 -7.08
C PHE A 180 -13.41 -24.30 -5.83
N LEU A 181 -13.27 -24.93 -4.67
CA LEU A 181 -13.36 -24.26 -3.38
C LEU A 181 -11.96 -23.95 -2.81
N ASP A 182 -11.69 -22.69 -2.46
CA ASP A 182 -10.45 -22.28 -1.77
C ASP A 182 -10.59 -22.53 -0.26
N VAL A 183 -9.95 -23.57 0.26
CA VAL A 183 -10.04 -23.98 1.66
C VAL A 183 -8.72 -23.74 2.38
N GLU A 184 -8.75 -22.99 3.46
CA GLU A 184 -7.63 -22.87 4.38
C GLU A 184 -7.50 -24.12 5.27
N THR A 185 -6.32 -24.73 5.24
CA THR A 185 -6.01 -25.92 6.06
C THR A 185 -5.06 -25.55 7.21
N PRO A 186 -5.03 -26.34 8.31
CA PRO A 186 -4.08 -26.11 9.39
C PRO A 186 -2.62 -26.18 8.91
N ILE A 187 -1.80 -25.22 9.37
CA ILE A 187 -0.36 -25.17 9.07
C ILE A 187 0.43 -26.09 10.01
N LEU A 188 0.04 -26.15 11.29
CA LEU A 188 0.63 -27.06 12.27
C LEU A 188 -0.16 -28.36 12.29
N THR A 189 0.49 -29.44 11.94
CA THR A 189 -0.14 -30.78 11.83
C THR A 189 0.73 -31.87 12.45
N ARG A 190 0.32 -33.09 12.34
CA ARG A 190 1.18 -34.25 12.60
C ARG A 190 2.17 -34.43 11.44
N ALA A 191 3.39 -34.87 11.74
CA ALA A 191 4.37 -35.22 10.71
C ALA A 191 3.82 -36.26 9.75
N THR A 192 4.02 -36.06 8.46
CA THR A 192 3.61 -36.96 7.40
C THR A 192 4.82 -37.56 6.68
N PRO A 193 4.78 -38.82 6.21
CA PRO A 193 5.91 -39.44 5.54
C PRO A 193 6.03 -39.02 4.06
N GLU A 194 5.83 -37.73 3.75
CA GLU A 194 5.83 -37.21 2.40
C GLU A 194 7.20 -36.60 2.05
N GLY A 195 8.03 -37.32 1.32
CA GLY A 195 9.23 -36.77 0.70
C GLY A 195 10.33 -36.37 1.67
N ALA A 196 10.65 -35.05 1.76
CA ALA A 196 11.67 -34.53 2.66
C ALA A 196 11.17 -34.46 4.11
N ARG A 197 12.12 -34.31 5.04
CA ARG A 197 11.80 -34.19 6.46
C ARG A 197 11.05 -32.90 6.77
N ASP A 198 9.98 -33.03 7.54
CA ASP A 198 9.24 -31.86 8.04
C ASP A 198 10.04 -31.10 9.12
N TYR A 199 9.82 -29.79 9.22
CA TYR A 199 10.27 -29.02 10.38
C TYR A 199 9.38 -29.34 11.59
N LEU A 200 10.01 -29.68 12.72
CA LEU A 200 9.30 -30.00 13.96
C LEU A 200 9.20 -28.74 14.84
N VAL A 201 8.00 -28.50 15.37
CA VAL A 201 7.71 -27.39 16.29
C VAL A 201 7.33 -27.98 17.64
N PRO A 202 8.09 -27.75 18.74
CA PRO A 202 7.78 -28.28 20.06
C PRO A 202 6.42 -27.80 20.56
N SER A 203 5.62 -28.72 21.12
CA SER A 203 4.37 -28.35 21.78
C SER A 203 4.65 -27.63 23.11
N ARG A 204 4.01 -26.49 23.32
CA ARG A 204 4.12 -25.75 24.60
C ARG A 204 3.24 -26.34 25.70
N THR A 205 2.23 -27.11 25.33
CA THR A 205 1.23 -27.66 26.27
C THR A 205 1.45 -29.14 26.57
N HIS A 206 2.15 -29.89 25.71
CA HIS A 206 2.40 -31.30 25.85
C HIS A 206 3.90 -31.61 25.78
N ALA A 207 4.53 -31.83 26.92
CA ALA A 207 5.95 -32.15 27.00
C ALA A 207 6.30 -33.40 26.18
N GLY A 208 7.38 -33.35 25.39
CA GLY A 208 7.81 -34.44 24.54
C GLY A 208 7.01 -34.64 23.25
N SER A 209 6.00 -33.82 23.00
CA SER A 209 5.22 -33.86 21.76
C SER A 209 5.61 -32.71 20.82
N PHE A 210 5.45 -32.94 19.52
CA PHE A 210 5.81 -31.97 18.46
C PHE A 210 4.69 -31.88 17.43
N PHE A 211 4.50 -30.68 16.92
CA PHE A 211 3.83 -30.43 15.65
C PHE A 211 4.84 -30.51 14.53
N ALA A 212 4.37 -30.62 13.31
CA ALA A 212 5.15 -30.51 12.10
C ALA A 212 4.62 -29.42 11.18
N LEU A 213 5.54 -28.81 10.41
CA LEU A 213 5.21 -27.96 9.26
C LEU A 213 5.34 -28.83 8.00
N PRO A 214 4.24 -29.38 7.46
CA PRO A 214 4.30 -30.26 6.31
C PRO A 214 4.64 -29.47 5.03
N GLN A 215 5.20 -30.15 4.04
CA GLN A 215 5.50 -29.56 2.74
C GLN A 215 4.25 -29.25 1.93
N SER A 216 3.18 -29.98 2.14
CA SER A 216 1.95 -29.90 1.37
C SER A 216 0.75 -30.25 2.25
N PRO A 217 -0.43 -29.65 2.05
CA PRO A 217 -1.67 -30.04 2.72
C PRO A 217 -2.29 -31.31 2.11
N GLN A 218 -1.48 -32.30 1.69
CA GLN A 218 -1.93 -33.46 0.90
C GLN A 218 -3.02 -34.28 1.60
N LEU A 219 -2.89 -34.56 2.90
CA LEU A 219 -3.89 -35.30 3.65
C LEU A 219 -5.22 -34.55 3.72
N PHE A 220 -5.18 -33.26 3.93
CA PHE A 220 -6.37 -32.39 3.96
C PHE A 220 -7.07 -32.36 2.60
N LYS A 221 -6.31 -32.19 1.51
CA LYS A 221 -6.86 -32.22 0.15
C LYS A 221 -7.59 -33.56 -0.13
N GLN A 222 -6.98 -34.67 0.23
CA GLN A 222 -7.60 -35.99 0.05
C GLN A 222 -8.87 -36.13 0.88
N LEU A 223 -8.87 -35.69 2.14
CA LEU A 223 -10.06 -35.74 3.00
C LEU A 223 -11.19 -34.85 2.48
N LEU A 224 -10.86 -33.67 1.95
CA LEU A 224 -11.86 -32.76 1.34
C LEU A 224 -12.46 -33.40 0.08
N MET A 225 -11.65 -34.01 -0.78
CA MET A 225 -12.15 -34.74 -1.97
C MET A 225 -13.04 -35.93 -1.58
N VAL A 226 -12.68 -36.69 -0.56
CA VAL A 226 -13.53 -37.80 -0.02
C VAL A 226 -14.83 -37.21 0.55
N ALA A 227 -14.81 -36.00 1.10
CA ALA A 227 -16.00 -35.31 1.60
C ALA A 227 -16.87 -34.69 0.49
N GLY A 228 -16.41 -34.74 -0.78
CA GLY A 228 -17.18 -34.26 -1.94
C GLY A 228 -16.91 -32.80 -2.32
N PHE A 229 -15.75 -32.26 -1.94
CA PHE A 229 -15.29 -30.94 -2.38
C PHE A 229 -14.22 -31.04 -3.47
N ASP A 230 -14.26 -30.15 -4.44
CA ASP A 230 -13.28 -30.02 -5.52
C ASP A 230 -12.33 -28.85 -5.29
#